data_b61ec7c125b56a91ff44044b404c1e06
#
_entry.id   b61ec7c125b56a91ff44044b404c1e06
#
_cell.length_a   1.000
_cell.length_b   1.000
_cell.length_c   1.000
_cell.angle_alpha   90.00
_cell.angle_beta   90.00
_cell.angle_gamma   90.00
#
_symmetry.space_group_name_H-M   'P 1'
#
loop_
_entity.id
_entity.type
_entity.pdbx_description
1 polymer ?
#
loop_
_entity_poly.entity_id
_entity_poly.type
_entity_poly.pdbx_seq_one_letter_code
_entity_poly.pdbx_strand_id
1 'polypeptide(L)'
;MTAEQFIALKASEAVKALYGAEAKPESLQVQVTRKEFEGDYTLVVFPLLRISHASPDATGTALGEWLTANCPEIAAFNSVKGFLNLTLSNLYWQEVFRGITADPQYGSLPSTGKTIMVEFSSPNTNKPLHLGHIRNNLLGSSVSSLLAAAGNKVIKCTLVNDRGVHICKSMYAWQKLFDGATPESTGKKGDHLVGDCYVAFDKMYKQEVADLVASGMAEDEAKKKAPCMQAVHDMLVKWEQGDEEVRALWKKMNGWVLSGFDETYRELGISFDQVYYESQTYLLGKSLVQKGLDMGVFVQDPDGSVWCDLTADGLDRKLLLRSDGTSVYMTQDLGTAERRFEENRLDSHIYVVGD
;
A
#
# COMPACT_ATOMS: atom_id res chain seq x y z
N MET A 1 22.83 -11.42 -16.04
CA MET A 1 23.52 -12.62 -15.51
C MET A 1 24.00 -12.31 -14.10
N THR A 2 23.70 -13.16 -13.10
CA THR A 2 24.21 -12.96 -11.74
C THR A 2 25.67 -13.38 -11.63
N ALA A 3 26.35 -13.00 -10.54
CA ALA A 3 27.74 -13.42 -10.31
C ALA A 3 27.87 -14.95 -10.21
N GLU A 4 26.90 -15.62 -9.59
CA GLU A 4 26.88 -17.07 -9.50
C GLU A 4 26.77 -17.72 -10.89
N GLN A 5 25.89 -17.19 -11.74
CA GLN A 5 25.73 -17.70 -13.12
C GLN A 5 26.99 -17.45 -13.95
N PHE A 6 27.64 -16.29 -13.78
CA PHE A 6 28.91 -15.98 -14.45
C PHE A 6 30.00 -16.96 -14.02
N ILE A 7 30.20 -17.17 -12.72
CA ILE A 7 31.20 -18.10 -12.18
C ILE A 7 30.92 -19.55 -12.63
N ALA A 8 29.66 -19.97 -12.56
CA ALA A 8 29.28 -21.31 -13.01
C ALA A 8 29.57 -21.52 -14.51
N LEU A 9 29.32 -20.54 -15.35
CA LEU A 9 29.64 -20.56 -16.77
C LEU A 9 31.17 -20.70 -16.98
N LYS A 10 31.96 -19.84 -16.32
CA LYS A 10 33.43 -19.87 -16.43
C LYS A 10 34.06 -21.15 -15.85
N ALA A 11 33.47 -21.66 -14.77
CA ALA A 11 33.89 -22.96 -14.23
C ALA A 11 33.58 -24.13 -15.18
N SER A 12 32.45 -24.09 -15.89
CA SER A 12 32.14 -25.07 -16.95
C SER A 12 33.16 -25.02 -18.09
N GLU A 13 33.57 -23.83 -18.53
CA GLU A 13 34.63 -23.62 -19.52
C GLU A 13 35.98 -24.20 -19.02
N ALA A 14 36.32 -23.93 -17.75
CA ALA A 14 37.54 -24.48 -17.12
C ALA A 14 37.53 -25.99 -17.06
N VAL A 15 36.42 -26.63 -16.66
CA VAL A 15 36.29 -28.09 -16.63
C VAL A 15 36.47 -28.67 -18.02
N LYS A 16 35.91 -28.10 -19.05
CA LYS A 16 36.07 -28.54 -20.42
C LYS A 16 37.53 -28.43 -20.89
N ALA A 17 38.19 -27.30 -20.57
CA ALA A 17 39.57 -27.07 -20.95
C ALA A 17 40.57 -28.00 -20.24
N LEU A 18 40.40 -28.24 -18.94
CA LEU A 18 41.31 -29.01 -18.12
C LEU A 18 41.11 -30.53 -18.25
N TYR A 19 39.86 -30.97 -18.39
CA TYR A 19 39.50 -32.38 -18.27
C TYR A 19 38.84 -32.96 -19.53
N GLY A 20 38.53 -32.14 -20.54
CA GLY A 20 37.87 -32.60 -21.77
C GLY A 20 36.40 -33.04 -21.58
N ALA A 21 35.83 -32.77 -20.41
CA ALA A 21 34.48 -33.20 -20.02
C ALA A 21 33.52 -32.00 -19.95
N GLU A 22 32.24 -32.25 -20.16
CA GLU A 22 31.22 -31.20 -20.04
C GLU A 22 30.62 -31.23 -18.64
N ALA A 23 30.59 -30.06 -17.98
CA ALA A 23 29.85 -29.82 -16.75
C ALA A 23 28.83 -28.71 -17.05
N LYS A 24 27.52 -29.01 -16.87
CA LYS A 24 26.46 -27.99 -17.10
C LYS A 24 26.55 -26.91 -16.05
N PRO A 25 26.57 -25.62 -16.42
CA PRO A 25 26.63 -24.53 -15.45
C PRO A 25 25.55 -24.60 -14.35
N GLU A 26 24.32 -25.02 -14.70
CA GLU A 26 23.21 -25.16 -13.77
C GLU A 26 23.43 -26.24 -12.70
N SER A 27 24.34 -27.17 -12.94
CA SER A 27 24.69 -28.21 -11.99
C SER A 27 25.83 -27.82 -11.03
N LEU A 28 26.48 -26.67 -11.28
CA LEU A 28 27.57 -26.16 -10.46
C LEU A 28 27.05 -25.31 -9.33
N GLN A 29 27.37 -25.71 -8.11
CA GLN A 29 26.92 -24.96 -6.93
C GLN A 29 27.88 -23.80 -6.65
N VAL A 30 27.41 -22.58 -6.84
CA VAL A 30 28.10 -21.33 -6.49
C VAL A 30 27.27 -20.60 -5.43
N GLN A 31 27.95 -20.09 -4.41
CA GLN A 31 27.32 -19.35 -3.31
C GLN A 31 28.22 -18.22 -2.83
N VAL A 32 27.68 -17.27 -2.09
CA VAL A 32 28.48 -16.20 -1.45
C VAL A 32 29.46 -16.83 -0.48
N THR A 33 30.73 -16.40 -0.52
CA THR A 33 31.77 -16.87 0.40
C THR A 33 31.41 -16.50 1.85
N ARG A 34 31.63 -17.44 2.77
CA ARG A 34 31.45 -17.20 4.20
C ARG A 34 32.44 -16.14 4.70
N LYS A 35 32.03 -15.33 5.66
CA LYS A 35 32.79 -14.18 6.19
C LYS A 35 34.19 -14.57 6.76
N GLU A 36 34.37 -15.84 7.15
CA GLU A 36 35.61 -16.35 7.72
C GLU A 36 36.68 -16.68 6.64
N PHE A 37 36.32 -16.63 5.36
CA PHE A 37 37.22 -16.95 4.25
C PHE A 37 37.34 -15.73 3.31
N GLU A 38 38.51 -15.63 2.69
CA GLU A 38 38.77 -14.65 1.64
C GLU A 38 38.06 -15.05 0.34
N GLY A 39 37.52 -14.08 -0.37
CA GLY A 39 36.78 -14.20 -1.64
C GLY A 39 35.36 -13.71 -1.59
N ASP A 40 34.78 -13.48 -2.75
CA ASP A 40 33.40 -12.97 -2.92
C ASP A 40 32.42 -14.15 -3.06
N TYR A 41 32.78 -15.15 -3.85
CA TYR A 41 31.95 -16.32 -4.16
C TYR A 41 32.72 -17.61 -4.03
N THR A 42 32.03 -18.67 -3.63
CA THR A 42 32.59 -20.04 -3.45
C THR A 42 31.95 -20.99 -4.45
N LEU A 43 32.78 -21.63 -5.27
CA LEU A 43 32.40 -22.79 -6.08
C LEU A 43 32.65 -24.08 -5.28
N VAL A 44 31.66 -24.95 -5.16
CA VAL A 44 31.74 -26.23 -4.51
C VAL A 44 32.28 -27.26 -5.52
N VAL A 45 33.50 -27.75 -5.31
CA VAL A 45 34.17 -28.64 -6.29
C VAL A 45 33.83 -30.12 -6.13
N PHE A 46 33.17 -30.56 -5.06
CA PHE A 46 32.91 -31.99 -4.81
C PHE A 46 32.18 -32.72 -5.95
N PRO A 47 31.19 -32.12 -6.65
CA PRO A 47 30.58 -32.79 -7.80
C PRO A 47 31.52 -33.01 -8.96
N LEU A 48 32.63 -32.26 -9.06
CA LEU A 48 33.59 -32.30 -10.13
C LEU A 48 34.69 -33.37 -9.93
N LEU A 49 34.81 -33.96 -8.72
CA LEU A 49 35.82 -34.96 -8.42
C LEU A 49 35.70 -36.23 -9.28
N ARG A 50 34.49 -36.55 -9.73
CA ARG A 50 34.24 -37.65 -10.67
C ARG A 50 34.82 -37.40 -12.07
N ILE A 51 35.03 -36.14 -12.41
CA ILE A 51 35.55 -35.66 -13.68
C ILE A 51 37.06 -35.47 -13.58
N SER A 52 37.54 -34.81 -12.53
CA SER A 52 38.95 -34.51 -12.32
C SER A 52 39.79 -35.71 -11.91
N HIS A 53 39.19 -36.74 -11.29
CA HIS A 53 39.89 -37.90 -10.70
C HIS A 53 41.00 -37.49 -9.72
N ALA A 54 40.91 -36.32 -9.10
CA ALA A 54 41.91 -35.74 -8.19
C ALA A 54 41.29 -35.43 -6.82
N SER A 55 42.14 -35.06 -5.86
CA SER A 55 41.68 -34.64 -4.54
C SER A 55 40.86 -33.30 -4.64
N PRO A 56 40.01 -33.02 -3.65
CA PRO A 56 39.25 -31.76 -3.63
C PRO A 56 40.15 -30.52 -3.75
N ASP A 57 41.25 -30.50 -3.02
CA ASP A 57 42.17 -29.36 -3.05
C ASP A 57 42.90 -29.23 -4.39
N ALA A 58 43.37 -30.36 -4.97
CA ALA A 58 44.03 -30.38 -6.27
C ALA A 58 43.03 -29.90 -7.38
N THR A 59 41.78 -30.35 -7.32
CA THR A 59 40.76 -29.95 -8.27
C THR A 59 40.43 -28.44 -8.14
N GLY A 60 40.28 -27.95 -6.91
CA GLY A 60 40.06 -26.55 -6.65
C GLY A 60 41.20 -25.65 -7.10
N THR A 61 42.46 -26.07 -6.83
CA THR A 61 43.63 -25.33 -7.26
C THR A 61 43.73 -25.26 -8.78
N ALA A 62 43.60 -26.39 -9.50
CA ALA A 62 43.68 -26.44 -10.96
C ALA A 62 42.59 -25.55 -11.61
N LEU A 63 41.37 -25.60 -11.09
CA LEU A 63 40.29 -24.72 -11.57
C LEU A 63 40.58 -23.25 -11.27
N GLY A 64 41.05 -22.93 -10.06
CA GLY A 64 41.39 -21.55 -9.66
C GLY A 64 42.53 -20.97 -10.50
N GLU A 65 43.58 -21.72 -10.76
CA GLU A 65 44.70 -21.32 -11.64
C GLU A 65 44.23 -21.06 -13.06
N TRP A 66 43.38 -21.97 -13.62
CA TRP A 66 42.85 -21.78 -14.95
C TRP A 66 41.94 -20.53 -15.01
N LEU A 67 41.04 -20.34 -14.04
CA LEU A 67 40.12 -19.24 -13.98
C LEU A 67 40.86 -17.90 -13.88
N THR A 68 41.84 -17.78 -13.00
CA THR A 68 42.61 -16.53 -12.86
C THR A 68 43.50 -16.25 -14.08
N ALA A 69 43.98 -17.27 -14.80
CA ALA A 69 44.77 -17.08 -15.99
C ALA A 69 43.96 -16.73 -17.24
N ASN A 70 42.70 -17.18 -17.34
CA ASN A 70 41.90 -17.09 -18.55
C ASN A 70 40.67 -16.13 -18.40
N CYS A 71 40.33 -15.69 -17.19
CA CYS A 71 39.17 -14.81 -16.91
C CYS A 71 39.66 -13.56 -16.18
N PRO A 72 39.84 -12.42 -16.87
CA PRO A 72 40.33 -11.17 -16.26
C PRO A 72 39.32 -10.60 -15.21
N GLU A 73 38.10 -11.07 -15.21
CA GLU A 73 37.07 -10.75 -14.23
C GLU A 73 37.28 -11.47 -12.87
N ILE A 74 38.20 -12.45 -12.79
CA ILE A 74 38.55 -13.15 -11.57
C ILE A 74 39.98 -12.77 -11.18
N ALA A 75 40.11 -12.04 -10.06
CA ALA A 75 41.37 -11.46 -9.62
C ALA A 75 42.26 -12.46 -8.83
N ALA A 76 41.64 -13.30 -7.99
CA ALA A 76 42.34 -14.21 -7.12
C ALA A 76 41.45 -15.41 -6.75
N PHE A 77 42.07 -16.44 -6.21
CA PHE A 77 41.35 -17.56 -5.65
C PHE A 77 42.03 -18.09 -4.36
N ASN A 78 41.24 -18.79 -3.55
CA ASN A 78 41.71 -19.55 -2.40
C ASN A 78 40.94 -20.87 -2.32
N SER A 79 41.66 -22.00 -2.42
CA SER A 79 41.07 -23.34 -2.36
C SER A 79 41.27 -23.97 -0.98
N VAL A 80 40.15 -24.28 -0.30
CA VAL A 80 40.18 -24.86 1.05
C VAL A 80 39.24 -26.06 1.13
N LYS A 81 39.75 -27.25 1.26
CA LYS A 81 39.00 -28.50 1.51
C LYS A 81 37.80 -28.69 0.55
N GLY A 82 38.02 -28.43 -0.74
CA GLY A 82 36.97 -28.62 -1.76
C GLY A 82 36.02 -27.44 -1.95
N PHE A 83 36.34 -26.29 -1.35
CA PHE A 83 35.66 -25.00 -1.55
C PHE A 83 36.63 -24.05 -2.27
N LEU A 84 36.33 -23.73 -3.52
CA LEU A 84 37.10 -22.79 -4.30
C LEU A 84 36.47 -21.38 -4.13
N ASN A 85 37.09 -20.57 -3.29
CA ASN A 85 36.72 -19.20 -3.06
C ASN A 85 37.35 -18.31 -4.12
N LEU A 86 36.59 -17.51 -4.80
CA LEU A 86 36.97 -16.62 -5.90
C LEU A 86 36.79 -15.18 -5.53
N THR A 87 37.79 -14.35 -5.81
CA THR A 87 37.70 -12.89 -5.70
C THR A 87 37.48 -12.30 -7.08
N LEU A 88 36.38 -11.58 -7.26
CA LEU A 88 36.06 -10.90 -8.51
C LEU A 88 36.87 -9.60 -8.66
N SER A 89 37.31 -9.31 -9.88
CA SER A 89 38.16 -8.17 -10.16
C SER A 89 37.30 -6.85 -10.21
N ASN A 90 38.03 -5.73 -10.11
CA ASN A 90 37.39 -4.42 -10.34
C ASN A 90 36.78 -4.30 -11.74
N LEU A 91 37.35 -5.02 -12.74
CA LEU A 91 36.79 -5.04 -14.09
C LEU A 91 35.37 -5.62 -14.09
N TYR A 92 35.15 -6.76 -13.42
CA TYR A 92 33.83 -7.37 -13.29
C TYR A 92 32.82 -6.40 -12.67
N TRP A 93 33.18 -5.79 -11.54
CA TRP A 93 32.28 -4.87 -10.85
C TRP A 93 31.98 -3.60 -11.66
N GLN A 94 32.97 -3.09 -12.39
CA GLN A 94 32.75 -1.96 -13.31
C GLN A 94 31.79 -2.32 -14.44
N GLU A 95 31.88 -3.53 -15.00
CA GLU A 95 30.95 -3.98 -16.05
C GLU A 95 29.54 -4.19 -15.53
N VAL A 96 29.40 -4.78 -14.34
CA VAL A 96 28.09 -4.87 -13.65
C VAL A 96 27.50 -3.48 -13.45
N PHE A 97 28.29 -2.54 -12.93
CA PHE A 97 27.83 -1.17 -12.70
C PHE A 97 27.42 -0.47 -14.03
N ARG A 98 28.20 -0.62 -15.08
CA ARG A 98 27.83 -0.11 -16.40
C ARG A 98 26.52 -0.73 -16.91
N GLY A 99 26.34 -2.04 -16.72
CA GLY A 99 25.10 -2.73 -17.07
C GLY A 99 23.90 -2.18 -16.33
N ILE A 100 24.04 -1.94 -15.01
CA ILE A 100 22.99 -1.33 -14.17
C ILE A 100 22.64 0.07 -14.65
N THR A 101 23.65 0.90 -14.90
CA THR A 101 23.43 2.31 -15.30
C THR A 101 22.93 2.47 -16.74
N ALA A 102 23.22 1.51 -17.60
CA ALA A 102 22.76 1.52 -19.00
C ALA A 102 21.32 1.00 -19.18
N ASP A 103 20.79 0.29 -18.20
CA ASP A 103 19.44 -0.29 -18.25
C ASP A 103 18.48 0.45 -17.29
N PRO A 104 17.63 1.37 -17.80
CA PRO A 104 16.64 2.07 -16.98
C PRO A 104 15.61 1.15 -16.31
N GLN A 105 15.49 -0.08 -16.80
CA GLN A 105 14.57 -1.11 -16.29
C GLN A 105 15.27 -2.15 -15.41
N TYR A 106 16.53 -1.90 -15.02
CA TYR A 106 17.28 -2.82 -14.19
C TYR A 106 16.53 -3.12 -12.87
N GLY A 107 16.36 -4.39 -12.57
CA GLY A 107 15.61 -4.86 -11.42
C GLY A 107 14.10 -5.03 -11.66
N SER A 108 13.59 -4.66 -12.83
CA SER A 108 12.20 -4.90 -13.20
C SER A 108 12.05 -6.23 -13.95
N LEU A 109 10.93 -6.92 -13.68
CA LEU A 109 10.58 -8.15 -14.39
C LEU A 109 9.76 -7.83 -15.65
N PRO A 110 9.73 -8.74 -16.63
CA PRO A 110 8.88 -8.60 -17.81
C PRO A 110 7.40 -8.43 -17.43
N SER A 111 6.66 -7.73 -18.30
CA SER A 111 5.23 -7.49 -18.06
C SER A 111 4.45 -8.80 -17.87
N THR A 112 3.66 -8.86 -16.79
CA THR A 112 2.72 -9.96 -16.53
C THR A 112 1.40 -9.83 -17.29
N GLY A 113 1.13 -8.65 -17.86
CA GLY A 113 -0.16 -8.29 -18.47
C GLY A 113 -1.26 -7.99 -17.44
N LYS A 114 -1.01 -8.12 -16.15
CA LYS A 114 -1.99 -7.88 -15.07
C LYS A 114 -2.06 -6.42 -14.66
N THR A 115 -3.29 -5.96 -14.36
CA THR A 115 -3.56 -4.65 -13.76
C THR A 115 -4.00 -4.82 -12.31
N ILE A 116 -3.27 -4.24 -11.37
CA ILE A 116 -3.52 -4.33 -9.93
C ILE A 116 -3.77 -2.92 -9.39
N MET A 117 -4.89 -2.73 -8.69
CA MET A 117 -5.14 -1.49 -7.96
C MET A 117 -4.70 -1.65 -6.51
N VAL A 118 -4.07 -0.63 -5.94
CA VAL A 118 -3.67 -0.58 -4.53
C VAL A 118 -4.27 0.66 -3.89
N GLU A 119 -5.19 0.45 -2.95
CA GLU A 119 -5.78 1.52 -2.15
C GLU A 119 -5.04 1.70 -0.84
N PHE A 120 -4.69 2.94 -0.54
CA PHE A 120 -4.07 3.31 0.73
C PHE A 120 -4.34 4.78 1.09
N SER A 121 -3.95 5.20 2.27
CA SER A 121 -4.27 6.48 2.90
C SER A 121 -5.72 6.60 3.36
N SER A 122 -6.65 6.77 2.46
CA SER A 122 -8.10 6.86 2.67
C SER A 122 -8.50 7.70 3.89
N PRO A 123 -8.10 8.99 3.92
CA PRO A 123 -8.23 9.84 5.10
C PRO A 123 -9.62 10.46 5.21
N ASN A 124 -9.97 10.87 6.44
CA ASN A 124 -11.15 11.72 6.70
C ASN A 124 -10.76 13.20 6.67
N THR A 125 -11.57 14.04 6.03
CA THR A 125 -11.29 15.48 5.88
C THR A 125 -11.68 16.34 7.09
N ASN A 126 -11.81 15.75 8.26
CA ASN A 126 -12.08 16.48 9.52
C ASN A 126 -10.85 16.61 10.44
N LYS A 127 -9.71 16.09 10.05
CA LYS A 127 -8.48 16.07 10.86
C LYS A 127 -7.24 15.91 9.99
N PRO A 128 -6.05 16.32 10.47
CA PRO A 128 -4.80 16.09 9.76
C PRO A 128 -4.41 14.61 9.71
N LEU A 129 -3.51 14.27 8.80
CA LEU A 129 -2.88 12.96 8.76
C LEU A 129 -2.05 12.72 10.05
N HIS A 130 -2.11 11.52 10.58
CA HIS A 130 -1.35 11.12 11.76
C HIS A 130 -0.44 9.93 11.45
N LEU A 131 0.38 9.50 12.42
CA LEU A 131 1.38 8.43 12.23
C LEU A 131 0.80 7.13 11.65
N GLY A 132 -0.45 6.78 11.98
CA GLY A 132 -1.14 5.65 11.37
C GLY A 132 -1.32 5.81 9.86
N HIS A 133 -1.68 7.03 9.39
CA HIS A 133 -1.75 7.32 7.96
C HIS A 133 -0.36 7.28 7.32
N ILE A 134 0.68 7.80 7.99
CA ILE A 134 2.05 7.75 7.46
C ILE A 134 2.50 6.31 7.24
N ARG A 135 2.31 5.44 8.24
CA ARG A 135 2.60 4.00 8.10
C ARG A 135 1.84 3.37 6.91
N ASN A 136 0.53 3.63 6.83
CA ASN A 136 -0.32 3.13 5.76
C ASN A 136 0.16 3.60 4.38
N ASN A 137 0.49 4.89 4.25
CA ASN A 137 1.01 5.51 3.04
C ASN A 137 2.33 4.87 2.58
N LEU A 138 3.27 4.68 3.50
CA LEU A 138 4.56 4.07 3.18
C LEU A 138 4.41 2.60 2.77
N LEU A 139 3.54 1.84 3.44
CA LEU A 139 3.23 0.46 3.08
C LEU A 139 2.58 0.38 1.69
N GLY A 140 1.55 1.19 1.44
CA GLY A 140 0.85 1.20 0.15
C GLY A 140 1.77 1.59 -1.01
N SER A 141 2.59 2.61 -0.82
CA SER A 141 3.56 3.05 -1.81
C SER A 141 4.63 1.98 -2.08
N SER A 142 5.18 1.35 -1.02
CA SER A 142 6.18 0.30 -1.16
C SER A 142 5.64 -0.95 -1.86
N VAL A 143 4.44 -1.40 -1.48
CA VAL A 143 3.76 -2.53 -2.13
C VAL A 143 3.51 -2.22 -3.60
N SER A 144 3.03 -1.00 -3.91
CA SER A 144 2.82 -0.56 -5.29
C SER A 144 4.10 -0.61 -6.12
N SER A 145 5.22 -0.13 -5.57
CA SER A 145 6.52 -0.14 -6.24
C SER A 145 7.05 -1.55 -6.48
N LEU A 146 6.91 -2.44 -5.49
CA LEU A 146 7.30 -3.86 -5.63
C LEU A 146 6.48 -4.58 -6.69
N LEU A 147 5.15 -4.36 -6.70
CA LEU A 147 4.27 -4.95 -7.70
C LEU A 147 4.58 -4.44 -9.12
N ALA A 148 4.90 -3.16 -9.25
CA ALA A 148 5.32 -2.57 -10.53
C ALA A 148 6.65 -3.18 -10.99
N ALA A 149 7.65 -3.29 -10.11
CA ALA A 149 8.92 -3.94 -10.42
C ALA A 149 8.75 -5.43 -10.77
N ALA A 150 7.73 -6.09 -10.21
CA ALA A 150 7.35 -7.46 -10.56
C ALA A 150 6.61 -7.58 -11.91
N GLY A 151 6.54 -6.50 -12.71
CA GLY A 151 6.00 -6.50 -14.07
C GLY A 151 4.50 -6.27 -14.17
N ASN A 152 3.81 -5.85 -13.10
CA ASN A 152 2.39 -5.55 -13.15
C ASN A 152 2.15 -4.06 -13.49
N LYS A 153 1.03 -3.78 -14.17
CA LYS A 153 0.49 -2.43 -14.23
C LYS A 153 -0.18 -2.12 -12.89
N VAL A 154 0.34 -1.16 -12.16
CA VAL A 154 -0.19 -0.76 -10.85
C VAL A 154 -0.93 0.56 -10.95
N ILE A 155 -2.13 0.64 -10.35
CA ILE A 155 -2.93 1.85 -10.20
C ILE A 155 -3.02 2.14 -8.71
N LYS A 156 -2.42 3.25 -8.26
CA LYS A 156 -2.50 3.71 -6.87
C LYS A 156 -3.75 4.55 -6.69
N CYS A 157 -4.60 4.19 -5.72
CA CYS A 157 -5.79 4.97 -5.44
C CYS A 157 -5.97 5.26 -3.94
N THR A 158 -6.81 6.24 -3.66
CA THR A 158 -7.26 6.58 -2.31
C THR A 158 -8.74 6.91 -2.33
N LEU A 159 -9.45 6.60 -1.24
CA LEU A 159 -10.83 7.01 -1.00
C LEU A 159 -10.86 8.08 0.10
N VAL A 160 -11.16 9.30 -0.27
CA VAL A 160 -11.27 10.41 0.66
C VAL A 160 -12.67 10.46 1.28
N ASN A 161 -12.74 10.34 2.61
CA ASN A 161 -13.99 10.46 3.35
C ASN A 161 -14.28 11.94 3.61
N ASP A 162 -14.95 12.60 2.66
CA ASP A 162 -15.16 14.05 2.60
C ASP A 162 -16.58 14.49 3.00
N ARG A 163 -17.43 13.55 3.50
CA ARG A 163 -18.80 13.83 3.94
C ARG A 163 -19.14 13.18 5.28
N GLY A 164 -20.31 13.51 5.79
CA GLY A 164 -20.91 12.90 6.99
C GLY A 164 -20.82 13.77 8.22
N VAL A 165 -21.33 13.24 9.33
CA VAL A 165 -21.48 13.93 10.62
C VAL A 165 -20.16 14.55 11.10
N HIS A 166 -19.02 13.84 10.93
CA HIS A 166 -17.73 14.32 11.39
C HIS A 166 -17.26 15.59 10.65
N ILE A 167 -17.55 15.68 9.36
CA ILE A 167 -17.22 16.86 8.55
C ILE A 167 -18.13 18.04 8.98
N CYS A 168 -19.43 17.80 9.14
CA CYS A 168 -20.37 18.81 9.61
C CYS A 168 -20.02 19.35 11.02
N LYS A 169 -19.42 18.53 11.91
CA LYS A 169 -18.90 18.99 13.20
C LYS A 169 -17.85 20.08 13.03
N SER A 170 -16.86 19.87 12.16
CA SER A 170 -15.83 20.87 11.88
C SER A 170 -16.42 22.14 11.24
N MET A 171 -17.37 21.97 10.31
CA MET A 171 -18.06 23.09 9.65
C MET A 171 -18.86 23.94 10.65
N TYR A 172 -19.62 23.31 11.52
CA TYR A 172 -20.40 23.99 12.55
C TYR A 172 -19.50 24.76 13.53
N ALA A 173 -18.44 24.13 14.02
CA ALA A 173 -17.49 24.78 14.92
C ALA A 173 -16.78 25.96 14.24
N TRP A 174 -16.42 25.85 12.96
CA TRP A 174 -15.83 26.95 12.21
C TRP A 174 -16.74 28.15 12.14
N GLN A 175 -18.04 27.93 11.83
CA GLN A 175 -19.04 29.00 11.78
C GLN A 175 -19.26 29.69 13.14
N LYS A 176 -19.15 28.93 14.24
CA LYS A 176 -19.52 29.44 15.57
C LYS A 176 -18.34 30.01 16.35
N LEU A 177 -17.14 29.52 16.14
CA LEU A 177 -16.01 29.77 17.05
C LEU A 177 -14.77 30.33 16.34
N PHE A 178 -14.70 30.35 15.01
CA PHE A 178 -13.48 30.72 14.31
C PHE A 178 -13.53 32.04 13.53
N ASP A 179 -14.65 32.78 13.64
CA ASP A 179 -14.82 34.15 13.12
C ASP A 179 -14.27 34.33 11.68
N GLY A 180 -14.58 33.38 10.80
CA GLY A 180 -14.17 33.44 9.39
C GLY A 180 -12.68 33.13 9.14
N ALA A 181 -11.95 32.59 10.13
CA ALA A 181 -10.53 32.22 9.99
C ALA A 181 -10.28 31.33 8.78
N THR A 182 -9.18 31.58 8.07
CA THR A 182 -8.71 30.80 6.92
C THR A 182 -7.28 30.35 7.16
N PRO A 183 -6.77 29.37 6.40
CA PRO A 183 -5.34 28.99 6.45
C PRO A 183 -4.42 30.21 6.29
N GLU A 184 -4.74 31.09 5.35
CA GLU A 184 -3.96 32.28 5.05
C GLU A 184 -3.98 33.28 6.22
N SER A 185 -5.15 33.52 6.83
CA SER A 185 -5.27 34.48 7.94
C SER A 185 -4.63 33.99 9.23
N THR A 186 -4.55 32.66 9.41
CA THR A 186 -4.01 32.05 10.62
C THR A 186 -2.56 31.58 10.47
N GLY A 187 -2.03 31.50 9.24
CA GLY A 187 -0.74 30.88 8.94
C GLY A 187 -0.70 29.38 9.23
N LYS A 188 -1.85 28.74 9.42
CA LYS A 188 -1.96 27.30 9.69
C LYS A 188 -2.22 26.53 8.41
N LYS A 189 -1.65 25.34 8.31
CA LYS A 189 -1.97 24.36 7.28
C LYS A 189 -3.47 24.01 7.31
N GLY A 190 -4.12 23.85 6.17
CA GLY A 190 -5.57 23.75 6.08
C GLY A 190 -6.18 22.57 6.84
N ASP A 191 -5.57 21.39 6.78
CA ASP A 191 -5.99 20.21 7.52
C ASP A 191 -5.83 20.38 9.06
N HIS A 192 -4.81 21.13 9.50
CA HIS A 192 -4.63 21.48 10.91
C HIS A 192 -5.72 22.46 11.40
N LEU A 193 -6.05 23.50 10.60
CA LEU A 193 -7.11 24.44 10.95
C LEU A 193 -8.47 23.73 11.09
N VAL A 194 -8.80 22.85 10.15
CA VAL A 194 -10.07 22.08 10.21
C VAL A 194 -10.04 21.08 11.35
N GLY A 195 -8.88 20.50 11.67
CA GLY A 195 -8.67 19.65 12.84
C GLY A 195 -8.91 20.41 14.16
N ASP A 196 -8.44 21.66 14.27
CA ASP A 196 -8.72 22.52 15.44
C ASP A 196 -10.22 22.79 15.58
N CYS A 197 -10.94 22.99 14.47
CA CYS A 197 -12.40 23.13 14.48
C CYS A 197 -13.07 21.86 15.03
N TYR A 198 -12.60 20.68 14.62
CA TYR A 198 -13.12 19.40 15.11
C TYR A 198 -12.92 19.24 16.63
N VAL A 199 -11.73 19.58 17.13
CA VAL A 199 -11.43 19.55 18.57
C VAL A 199 -12.28 20.57 19.34
N ALA A 200 -12.49 21.77 18.78
CA ALA A 200 -13.33 22.79 19.38
C ALA A 200 -14.80 22.35 19.47
N PHE A 201 -15.30 21.66 18.44
CA PHE A 201 -16.62 21.06 18.46
C PHE A 201 -16.74 20.03 19.61
N ASP A 202 -15.78 19.14 19.76
CA ASP A 202 -15.81 18.12 20.82
C ASP A 202 -15.90 18.72 22.22
N LYS A 203 -15.15 19.81 22.45
CA LYS A 203 -15.21 20.55 23.73
C LYS A 203 -16.59 21.19 23.95
N MET A 204 -17.15 21.85 22.95
CA MET A 204 -18.49 22.44 23.01
C MET A 204 -19.55 21.37 23.27
N TYR A 205 -19.51 20.28 22.54
CA TYR A 205 -20.44 19.16 22.69
C TYR A 205 -20.39 18.53 24.10
N LYS A 206 -19.19 18.31 24.65
CA LYS A 206 -19.02 17.79 26.01
C LYS A 206 -19.59 18.73 27.06
N GLN A 207 -19.42 20.05 26.88
CA GLN A 207 -19.98 21.05 27.78
C GLN A 207 -21.52 21.05 27.72
N GLU A 208 -22.12 21.06 26.54
CA GLU A 208 -23.58 21.02 26.38
C GLU A 208 -24.19 19.73 26.97
N VAL A 209 -23.55 18.58 26.78
CA VAL A 209 -23.98 17.32 27.40
C VAL A 209 -23.89 17.41 28.92
N ALA A 210 -22.82 17.95 29.48
CA ALA A 210 -22.65 18.11 30.92
C ALA A 210 -23.73 19.03 31.52
N ASP A 211 -24.05 20.15 30.85
CA ASP A 211 -25.09 21.09 31.29
C ASP A 211 -26.49 20.45 31.28
N LEU A 212 -26.79 19.64 30.25
CA LEU A 212 -28.04 18.89 30.16
C LEU A 212 -28.16 17.81 31.25
N VAL A 213 -27.08 17.09 31.52
CA VAL A 213 -27.05 16.11 32.63
C VAL A 213 -27.19 16.79 33.98
N ALA A 214 -26.53 17.94 34.20
CA ALA A 214 -26.69 18.73 35.43
C ALA A 214 -28.13 19.25 35.62
N SER A 215 -28.90 19.47 34.53
CA SER A 215 -30.32 19.81 34.57
C SER A 215 -31.25 18.61 34.85
N GLY A 216 -30.71 17.39 35.05
CA GLY A 216 -31.48 16.19 35.39
C GLY A 216 -31.79 15.26 34.21
N MET A 217 -31.20 15.50 33.02
CA MET A 217 -31.39 14.63 31.86
C MET A 217 -30.49 13.41 31.96
N ALA A 218 -30.96 12.24 31.50
CA ALA A 218 -30.12 11.06 31.36
C ALA A 218 -29.01 11.27 30.33
N GLU A 219 -27.79 10.77 30.59
CA GLU A 219 -26.60 11.02 29.74
C GLU A 219 -26.82 10.64 28.27
N ASP A 220 -27.43 9.48 28.02
CA ASP A 220 -27.68 9.00 26.65
C ASP A 220 -28.72 9.88 25.92
N GLU A 221 -29.65 10.47 26.64
CA GLU A 221 -30.61 11.44 26.10
C GLU A 221 -29.94 12.79 25.87
N ALA A 222 -29.12 13.25 26.82
CA ALA A 222 -28.34 14.49 26.71
C ALA A 222 -27.41 14.45 25.47
N LYS A 223 -26.72 13.35 25.23
CA LYS A 223 -25.89 13.15 24.05
C LYS A 223 -26.66 13.32 22.73
N LYS A 224 -27.91 12.87 22.68
CA LYS A 224 -28.76 12.99 21.49
C LYS A 224 -29.39 14.39 21.36
N LYS A 225 -29.65 15.07 22.48
CA LYS A 225 -30.36 16.36 22.54
C LYS A 225 -29.43 17.56 22.62
N ALA A 226 -28.13 17.38 22.69
CA ALA A 226 -27.18 18.49 22.68
C ALA A 226 -27.40 19.40 21.46
N PRO A 227 -27.65 20.71 21.66
CA PRO A 227 -28.01 21.61 20.57
C PRO A 227 -27.02 21.64 19.40
N CYS A 228 -25.72 21.62 19.69
CA CYS A 228 -24.70 21.59 18.65
C CYS A 228 -24.78 20.30 17.82
N MET A 229 -25.11 19.16 18.44
CA MET A 229 -25.22 17.90 17.73
C MET A 229 -26.48 17.85 16.84
N GLN A 230 -27.60 18.42 17.29
CA GLN A 230 -28.80 18.58 16.46
C GLN A 230 -28.53 19.48 15.25
N ALA A 231 -27.86 20.62 15.47
CA ALA A 231 -27.47 21.51 14.38
C ALA A 231 -26.53 20.83 13.35
N VAL A 232 -25.64 19.94 13.79
CA VAL A 232 -24.79 19.14 12.90
C VAL A 232 -25.63 18.17 12.07
N HIS A 233 -26.63 17.51 12.68
CA HIS A 233 -27.52 16.62 11.93
C HIS A 233 -28.36 17.39 10.89
N ASP A 234 -28.90 18.55 11.28
CA ASP A 234 -29.64 19.43 10.36
C ASP A 234 -28.74 19.89 9.20
N MET A 235 -27.47 20.21 9.48
CA MET A 235 -26.49 20.59 8.47
C MET A 235 -26.24 19.44 7.50
N LEU A 236 -26.12 18.20 7.97
CA LEU A 236 -25.95 17.04 7.10
C LEU A 236 -27.17 16.82 6.21
N VAL A 237 -28.38 16.93 6.75
CA VAL A 237 -29.63 16.84 5.98
C VAL A 237 -29.67 17.93 4.89
N LYS A 238 -29.34 19.17 5.23
CA LYS A 238 -29.25 20.28 4.26
C LYS A 238 -28.22 19.97 3.16
N TRP A 239 -27.04 19.43 3.54
CA TRP A 239 -26.03 19.04 2.57
C TRP A 239 -26.57 17.98 1.59
N GLU A 240 -27.30 16.96 2.09
CA GLU A 240 -27.93 15.91 1.28
C GLU A 240 -29.02 16.45 0.35
N GLN A 241 -29.80 17.45 0.82
CA GLN A 241 -30.80 18.11 0.04
C GLN A 241 -30.25 19.11 -1.00
N GLY A 242 -28.93 19.37 -0.97
CA GLY A 242 -28.27 20.23 -1.95
C GLY A 242 -28.28 21.73 -1.59
N ASP A 243 -28.45 22.07 -0.30
CA ASP A 243 -28.38 23.45 0.17
C ASP A 243 -27.09 24.14 -0.26
N GLU A 244 -27.21 25.25 -0.97
CA GLU A 244 -26.08 25.92 -1.63
C GLU A 244 -25.07 26.48 -0.63
N GLU A 245 -25.53 27.05 0.48
CA GLU A 245 -24.66 27.65 1.50
C GLU A 245 -23.84 26.55 2.23
N VAL A 246 -24.51 25.47 2.63
CA VAL A 246 -23.88 24.36 3.30
C VAL A 246 -22.88 23.67 2.37
N ARG A 247 -23.23 23.47 1.11
CA ARG A 247 -22.31 22.88 0.11
C ARG A 247 -21.14 23.80 -0.24
N ALA A 248 -21.34 25.10 -0.27
CA ALA A 248 -20.24 26.05 -0.48
C ALA A 248 -19.26 26.04 0.68
N LEU A 249 -19.74 26.01 1.92
CA LEU A 249 -18.88 25.88 3.09
C LEU A 249 -18.13 24.53 3.11
N TRP A 250 -18.86 23.45 2.86
CA TRP A 250 -18.29 22.10 2.75
C TRP A 250 -17.16 22.05 1.70
N LYS A 251 -17.39 22.58 0.52
CA LYS A 251 -16.38 22.63 -0.55
C LYS A 251 -15.16 23.46 -0.15
N LYS A 252 -15.38 24.60 0.49
CA LYS A 252 -14.33 25.50 0.96
C LYS A 252 -13.42 24.79 1.98
N MET A 253 -13.99 24.21 3.02
CA MET A 253 -13.22 23.59 4.09
C MET A 253 -12.54 22.29 3.64
N ASN A 254 -13.21 21.46 2.84
CA ASN A 254 -12.57 20.30 2.22
C ASN A 254 -11.40 20.71 1.31
N GLY A 255 -11.53 21.80 0.56
CA GLY A 255 -10.44 22.34 -0.25
C GLY A 255 -9.19 22.65 0.58
N TRP A 256 -9.37 23.23 1.77
CA TRP A 256 -8.26 23.49 2.69
C TRP A 256 -7.58 22.20 3.17
N VAL A 257 -8.39 21.21 3.55
CA VAL A 257 -7.87 19.92 4.03
C VAL A 257 -7.11 19.17 2.92
N LEU A 258 -7.69 19.09 1.74
CA LEU A 258 -7.08 18.43 0.58
C LEU A 258 -5.76 19.09 0.20
N SER A 259 -5.69 20.42 0.19
CA SER A 259 -4.42 21.14 -0.03
C SER A 259 -3.38 20.77 1.02
N GLY A 260 -3.80 20.63 2.29
CA GLY A 260 -2.91 20.20 3.37
C GLY A 260 -2.45 18.74 3.22
N PHE A 261 -3.31 17.84 2.75
CA PHE A 261 -2.92 16.46 2.45
C PHE A 261 -1.93 16.39 1.29
N ASP A 262 -2.18 17.15 0.21
CA ASP A 262 -1.29 17.19 -0.96
C ASP A 262 0.12 17.67 -0.60
N GLU A 263 0.24 18.63 0.32
CA GLU A 263 1.53 19.06 0.85
C GLU A 263 2.26 17.90 1.56
N THR A 264 1.56 17.20 2.46
CA THR A 264 2.12 16.03 3.17
C THR A 264 2.51 14.91 2.21
N TYR A 265 1.66 14.58 1.24
CA TYR A 265 1.97 13.55 0.25
C TYR A 265 3.18 13.91 -0.59
N ARG A 266 3.32 15.16 -0.98
CA ARG A 266 4.49 15.65 -1.74
C ARG A 266 5.78 15.51 -0.93
N GLU A 267 5.77 15.87 0.37
CA GLU A 267 6.92 15.70 1.25
C GLU A 267 7.31 14.23 1.45
N LEU A 268 6.33 13.32 1.46
CA LEU A 268 6.55 11.89 1.56
C LEU A 268 6.90 11.20 0.23
N GLY A 269 6.87 11.92 -0.90
CA GLY A 269 7.05 11.35 -2.23
C GLY A 269 5.91 10.41 -2.65
N ILE A 270 4.70 10.62 -2.12
CA ILE A 270 3.52 9.79 -2.39
C ILE A 270 2.63 10.49 -3.41
N SER A 271 2.09 9.70 -4.33
CA SER A 271 1.14 10.15 -5.34
C SER A 271 0.07 9.09 -5.59
N PHE A 272 -1.08 9.52 -6.06
CA PHE A 272 -2.18 8.64 -6.47
C PHE A 272 -2.51 8.87 -7.93
N ASP A 273 -2.83 7.78 -8.64
CA ASP A 273 -3.28 7.83 -10.03
C ASP A 273 -4.79 8.14 -10.09
N GLN A 274 -5.53 7.72 -9.06
CA GLN A 274 -6.96 7.97 -8.92
C GLN A 274 -7.34 8.34 -7.49
N VAL A 275 -8.23 9.34 -7.36
CA VAL A 275 -8.79 9.76 -6.08
C VAL A 275 -10.30 9.60 -6.14
N TYR A 276 -10.86 8.80 -5.24
CA TYR A 276 -12.29 8.64 -5.05
C TYR A 276 -12.75 9.46 -3.84
N TYR A 277 -13.98 9.98 -3.90
CA TYR A 277 -14.57 10.77 -2.83
C TYR A 277 -15.85 10.10 -2.33
N GLU A 278 -16.00 9.97 -1.01
CA GLU A 278 -17.21 9.40 -0.40
C GLU A 278 -18.47 10.17 -0.85
N SER A 279 -18.38 11.50 -0.98
CA SER A 279 -19.48 12.34 -1.49
C SER A 279 -19.98 11.94 -2.89
N GLN A 280 -19.20 11.23 -3.67
CA GLN A 280 -19.53 10.75 -5.01
C GLN A 280 -19.90 9.25 -5.05
N THR A 281 -19.51 8.49 -4.02
CA THR A 281 -19.67 7.03 -4.01
C THR A 281 -20.71 6.54 -3.01
N TYR A 282 -21.18 7.39 -2.08
CA TYR A 282 -22.05 6.96 -0.98
C TYR A 282 -23.42 6.42 -1.43
N LEU A 283 -23.86 6.73 -2.65
CA LEU A 283 -25.09 6.20 -3.24
C LEU A 283 -24.87 4.91 -4.04
N LEU A 284 -23.61 4.52 -4.26
CA LEU A 284 -23.28 3.30 -4.97
C LEU A 284 -23.62 2.07 -4.13
N GLY A 285 -23.88 0.97 -4.82
CA GLY A 285 -24.07 -0.34 -4.21
C GLY A 285 -25.52 -0.74 -3.93
N LYS A 286 -26.49 0.16 -3.89
CA LYS A 286 -27.91 -0.23 -3.71
C LYS A 286 -28.40 -1.17 -4.82
N SER A 287 -28.05 -0.88 -6.06
CA SER A 287 -28.37 -1.73 -7.22
C SER A 287 -27.66 -3.09 -7.11
N LEU A 288 -26.43 -3.11 -6.62
CA LEU A 288 -25.68 -4.33 -6.39
C LEU A 288 -26.28 -5.19 -5.27
N VAL A 289 -26.80 -4.56 -4.20
CA VAL A 289 -27.53 -5.27 -3.15
C VAL A 289 -28.80 -5.92 -3.71
N GLN A 290 -29.56 -5.22 -4.54
CA GLN A 290 -30.74 -5.81 -5.19
C GLN A 290 -30.35 -6.99 -6.08
N LYS A 291 -29.31 -6.85 -6.90
CA LYS A 291 -28.78 -7.94 -7.72
C LYS A 291 -28.35 -9.15 -6.88
N GLY A 292 -27.72 -8.91 -5.72
CA GLY A 292 -27.33 -9.98 -4.79
C GLY A 292 -28.51 -10.69 -4.15
N LEU A 293 -29.63 -9.97 -3.86
CA LEU A 293 -30.89 -10.57 -3.42
C LEU A 293 -31.50 -11.44 -4.52
N ASP A 294 -31.57 -10.94 -5.75
CA ASP A 294 -32.12 -11.67 -6.91
C ASP A 294 -31.33 -12.95 -7.21
N MET A 295 -30.02 -12.94 -6.95
CA MET A 295 -29.13 -14.10 -7.10
C MET A 295 -29.12 -15.05 -5.88
N GLY A 296 -29.78 -14.70 -4.76
CA GLY A 296 -29.77 -15.46 -3.53
C GLY A 296 -28.45 -15.44 -2.76
N VAL A 297 -27.57 -14.48 -3.06
CA VAL A 297 -26.27 -14.26 -2.37
C VAL A 297 -26.49 -13.47 -1.06
N PHE A 298 -27.47 -12.57 -1.05
CA PHE A 298 -27.86 -11.80 0.11
C PHE A 298 -29.25 -12.25 0.60
N VAL A 299 -29.51 -12.02 1.89
CA VAL A 299 -30.72 -12.42 2.56
C VAL A 299 -31.44 -11.21 3.14
N GLN A 300 -32.74 -11.11 2.89
CA GLN A 300 -33.57 -10.09 3.54
C GLN A 300 -34.24 -10.69 4.78
N ASP A 301 -34.05 -10.07 5.93
CA ASP A 301 -34.69 -10.45 7.18
C ASP A 301 -36.15 -9.93 7.25
N PRO A 302 -37.00 -10.50 8.13
CA PRO A 302 -38.41 -10.08 8.23
C PRO A 302 -38.66 -8.62 8.58
N ASP A 303 -37.68 -7.93 9.17
CA ASP A 303 -37.73 -6.49 9.47
C ASP A 303 -37.42 -5.60 8.25
N GLY A 304 -37.08 -6.21 7.10
CA GLY A 304 -36.72 -5.53 5.86
C GLY A 304 -35.23 -5.25 5.69
N SER A 305 -34.40 -5.51 6.70
CA SER A 305 -32.94 -5.35 6.61
C SER A 305 -32.33 -6.40 5.69
N VAL A 306 -31.23 -6.03 4.99
CA VAL A 306 -30.54 -6.92 4.06
C VAL A 306 -29.15 -7.24 4.57
N TRP A 307 -28.79 -8.51 4.53
CA TRP A 307 -27.57 -9.05 5.11
C TRP A 307 -26.78 -9.91 4.10
N CYS A 308 -25.48 -9.90 4.20
CA CYS A 308 -24.60 -10.92 3.67
C CYS A 308 -24.26 -11.91 4.79
N ASP A 309 -24.62 -13.18 4.61
CA ASP A 309 -24.36 -14.23 5.59
C ASP A 309 -23.04 -14.94 5.24
N LEU A 310 -22.03 -14.72 6.06
CA LEU A 310 -20.69 -15.29 5.93
C LEU A 310 -20.39 -16.33 7.02
N THR A 311 -21.42 -16.79 7.75
CA THR A 311 -21.24 -17.71 8.89
C THR A 311 -20.68 -19.07 8.48
N ALA A 312 -20.97 -19.51 7.27
CA ALA A 312 -20.39 -20.74 6.70
C ALA A 312 -18.85 -20.67 6.53
N ASP A 313 -18.31 -19.45 6.36
CA ASP A 313 -16.88 -19.18 6.25
C ASP A 313 -16.23 -18.81 7.59
N GLY A 314 -16.97 -18.94 8.71
CA GLY A 314 -16.49 -18.61 10.05
C GLY A 314 -16.45 -17.11 10.36
N LEU A 315 -17.15 -16.29 9.57
CA LEU A 315 -17.27 -14.84 9.75
C LEU A 315 -18.68 -14.46 10.21
N ASP A 316 -18.83 -13.22 10.70
CA ASP A 316 -20.15 -12.70 11.09
C ASP A 316 -21.02 -12.32 9.89
N ARG A 317 -22.34 -12.33 10.09
CA ARG A 317 -23.27 -11.69 9.16
C ARG A 317 -22.96 -10.20 9.04
N LYS A 318 -22.97 -9.67 7.82
CA LYS A 318 -22.70 -8.25 7.55
C LYS A 318 -23.95 -7.57 7.02
N LEU A 319 -24.36 -6.51 7.73
CA LEU A 319 -25.49 -5.66 7.32
C LEU A 319 -25.14 -4.88 6.05
N LEU A 320 -26.03 -4.91 5.06
CA LEU A 320 -25.92 -4.16 3.81
C LEU A 320 -26.94 -3.01 3.74
N LEU A 321 -28.22 -3.28 4.08
CA LEU A 321 -29.23 -2.23 4.20
C LEU A 321 -29.94 -2.35 5.55
N ARG A 322 -30.25 -1.22 6.17
CA ARG A 322 -31.10 -1.19 7.37
C ARG A 322 -32.55 -1.47 6.99
N SER A 323 -33.39 -1.70 7.97
CA SER A 323 -34.83 -1.98 7.81
C SER A 323 -35.58 -0.86 7.09
N ASP A 324 -35.10 0.39 7.19
CA ASP A 324 -35.63 1.55 6.48
C ASP A 324 -35.07 1.70 5.02
N GLY A 325 -34.28 0.72 4.53
CA GLY A 325 -33.67 0.75 3.21
C GLY A 325 -32.44 1.68 3.09
N THR A 326 -31.94 2.24 4.19
CA THR A 326 -30.73 3.06 4.16
C THR A 326 -29.47 2.20 4.08
N SER A 327 -28.50 2.65 3.29
CA SER A 327 -27.21 2.02 3.10
C SER A 327 -26.32 2.14 4.34
N VAL A 328 -25.42 1.18 4.51
CA VAL A 328 -24.32 1.23 5.46
C VAL A 328 -22.98 1.30 4.71
N TYR A 329 -21.86 1.43 5.44
CA TYR A 329 -20.52 1.49 4.81
C TYR A 329 -20.26 0.31 3.86
N MET A 330 -20.64 -0.91 4.26
CA MET A 330 -20.44 -2.12 3.44
C MET A 330 -21.12 -2.03 2.07
N THR A 331 -22.30 -1.42 1.98
CA THR A 331 -23.01 -1.21 0.70
C THR A 331 -22.21 -0.32 -0.24
N GLN A 332 -21.66 0.75 0.31
CA GLN A 332 -20.84 1.70 -0.43
C GLN A 332 -19.54 1.06 -0.90
N ASP A 333 -18.90 0.24 -0.06
CA ASP A 333 -17.65 -0.45 -0.39
C ASP A 333 -17.85 -1.41 -1.57
N LEU A 334 -18.97 -2.17 -1.57
CA LEU A 334 -19.34 -3.05 -2.67
C LEU A 334 -19.50 -2.27 -3.99
N GLY A 335 -20.28 -1.19 -3.96
CA GLY A 335 -20.51 -0.37 -5.16
C GLY A 335 -19.25 0.33 -5.65
N THR A 336 -18.40 0.77 -4.75
CA THR A 336 -17.11 1.38 -5.08
C THR A 336 -16.16 0.36 -5.69
N ALA A 337 -16.15 -0.87 -5.16
CA ALA A 337 -15.34 -1.96 -5.72
C ALA A 337 -15.80 -2.32 -7.14
N GLU A 338 -17.10 -2.55 -7.35
CA GLU A 338 -17.66 -2.83 -8.69
C GLU A 338 -17.22 -1.76 -9.70
N ARG A 339 -17.43 -0.48 -9.37
CA ARG A 339 -17.05 0.66 -10.21
C ARG A 339 -15.55 0.63 -10.58
N ARG A 340 -14.67 0.35 -9.61
CA ARG A 340 -13.22 0.30 -9.84
C ARG A 340 -12.81 -0.80 -10.80
N PHE A 341 -13.40 -1.99 -10.67
CA PHE A 341 -13.15 -3.11 -11.58
C PHE A 341 -13.65 -2.82 -13.00
N GLU A 342 -14.81 -2.19 -13.14
CA GLU A 342 -15.39 -1.81 -14.44
C GLU A 342 -14.55 -0.72 -15.14
N GLU A 343 -14.24 0.36 -14.44
CA GLU A 343 -13.51 1.51 -14.99
C GLU A 343 -12.07 1.15 -15.42
N ASN A 344 -11.41 0.25 -14.67
CA ASN A 344 -9.98 0.00 -14.83
C ASN A 344 -9.62 -1.38 -15.35
N ARG A 345 -10.60 -2.29 -15.54
CA ARG A 345 -10.40 -3.69 -15.95
C ARG A 345 -9.34 -4.37 -15.07
N LEU A 346 -9.55 -4.34 -13.75
CA LEU A 346 -8.63 -4.86 -12.77
C LEU A 346 -8.61 -6.39 -12.75
N ASP A 347 -7.42 -6.98 -12.60
CA ASP A 347 -7.26 -8.40 -12.25
C ASP A 347 -7.35 -8.59 -10.74
N SER A 348 -6.90 -7.61 -9.95
CA SER A 348 -7.01 -7.64 -8.49
C SER A 348 -6.99 -6.24 -7.87
N HIS A 349 -7.50 -6.15 -6.64
CA HIS A 349 -7.50 -4.95 -5.82
C HIS A 349 -6.94 -5.26 -4.43
N ILE A 350 -5.99 -4.47 -3.98
CA ILE A 350 -5.34 -4.59 -2.67
C ILE A 350 -5.74 -3.39 -1.82
N TYR A 351 -6.29 -3.68 -0.64
CA TYR A 351 -6.61 -2.67 0.37
C TYR A 351 -5.53 -2.68 1.46
N VAL A 352 -4.87 -1.55 1.66
CA VAL A 352 -3.93 -1.36 2.76
C VAL A 352 -4.68 -0.70 3.91
N VAL A 353 -4.94 -1.48 4.95
CA VAL A 353 -5.74 -1.06 6.10
C VAL A 353 -4.96 -1.17 7.40
N GLY A 354 -5.51 -0.61 8.48
CA GLY A 354 -5.03 -0.83 9.84
C GLY A 354 -5.42 -2.21 10.35
N ASP A 355 -4.80 -2.63 11.46
CA ASP A 355 -5.10 -3.87 12.16
C ASP A 355 -6.47 -3.77 12.87
#